data_97e210ad95365c0ceb0ca2333b118b3e
#
_entry.id   97e210ad95365c0ceb0ca2333b118b3e
#
_cell.length_a   1.000
_cell.length_b   1.000
_cell.length_c   1.000
_cell.angle_alpha   90.00
_cell.angle_beta   90.00
_cell.angle_gamma   90.00
#
_symmetry.space_group_name_H-M   'P 1'
#
loop_
_entity.id
_entity.type
_entity.pdbx_description
1 polymer ?
#
loop_
_entity_poly.entity_id
_entity_poly.type
_entity_poly.pdbx_seq_one_letter_code
_entity_poly.pdbx_strand_id
1 'polypeptide(L)'
;MEIFDLAARLGQALKADPRLVALEEAKRAYEADPALQKALMEYDVQQAVMQNEAAKPDRDMQLIEQIQHRIDALYREIAANPAFDALNRAQAEVNALMNQVNGAIMTEITGEPPASGCTHNCSTCAGCH
;
A
#
# COMPACT_ATOMS: atom_id res chain seq x y z
N MET A 1 -15.73 -29.19 -13.63
CA MET A 1 -15.33 -28.41 -12.43
C MET A 1 -15.97 -27.05 -12.49
N GLU A 2 -16.66 -26.71 -11.44
CA GLU A 2 -17.39 -25.47 -11.38
C GLU A 2 -16.44 -24.26 -11.23
N ILE A 3 -16.87 -23.08 -11.71
CA ILE A 3 -16.05 -21.85 -11.69
C ILE A 3 -15.58 -21.51 -10.28
N PHE A 4 -16.46 -21.66 -9.28
CA PHE A 4 -16.11 -21.33 -7.90
C PHE A 4 -15.12 -22.33 -7.29
N ASP A 5 -15.16 -23.59 -7.72
CA ASP A 5 -14.15 -24.58 -7.32
C ASP A 5 -12.77 -24.22 -7.87
N LEU A 6 -12.73 -23.78 -9.13
CA LEU A 6 -11.49 -23.31 -9.77
C LEU A 6 -10.95 -22.07 -9.05
N ALA A 7 -11.83 -21.14 -8.70
CA ALA A 7 -11.44 -19.93 -7.96
C ALA A 7 -10.88 -20.28 -6.60
N ALA A 8 -11.50 -21.23 -5.88
CA ALA A 8 -11.01 -21.69 -4.57
C ALA A 8 -9.62 -22.32 -4.68
N ARG A 9 -9.39 -23.12 -5.71
CA ARG A 9 -8.08 -23.74 -5.95
C ARG A 9 -7.03 -22.69 -6.29
N LEU A 10 -7.39 -21.71 -7.09
CA LEU A 10 -6.49 -20.57 -7.39
C LEU A 10 -6.15 -19.81 -6.12
N GLY A 11 -7.13 -19.55 -5.27
CA GLY A 11 -6.91 -18.89 -3.97
C GLY A 11 -5.95 -19.67 -3.10
N GLN A 12 -6.08 -20.99 -3.04
CA GLN A 12 -5.17 -21.85 -2.27
C GLN A 12 -3.74 -21.77 -2.83
N ALA A 13 -3.60 -21.78 -4.15
CA ALA A 13 -2.29 -21.65 -4.81
C ALA A 13 -1.66 -20.30 -4.52
N LEU A 14 -2.46 -19.23 -4.56
CA LEU A 14 -2.00 -17.87 -4.22
C LEU A 14 -1.54 -17.79 -2.79
N LYS A 15 -2.30 -18.35 -1.86
CA LYS A 15 -1.95 -18.36 -0.43
C LYS A 15 -0.60 -19.00 -0.18
N ALA A 16 -0.24 -20.01 -0.95
CA ALA A 16 1.03 -20.73 -0.83
C ALA A 16 2.17 -20.07 -1.61
N ASP A 17 1.89 -19.07 -2.42
CA ASP A 17 2.91 -18.37 -3.21
C ASP A 17 3.88 -17.62 -2.29
N PRO A 18 5.21 -17.67 -2.57
CA PRO A 18 6.20 -16.99 -1.72
C PRO A 18 5.93 -15.50 -1.52
N ARG A 19 5.31 -14.83 -2.50
CA ARG A 19 5.00 -13.40 -2.40
C ARG A 19 3.92 -13.14 -1.36
N LEU A 20 2.91 -14.00 -1.27
CA LEU A 20 1.86 -13.92 -0.25
C LEU A 20 2.41 -14.26 1.13
N VAL A 21 3.28 -15.26 1.21
CA VAL A 21 3.95 -15.63 2.46
C VAL A 21 4.80 -14.47 2.95
N ALA A 22 5.57 -13.84 2.06
CA ALA A 22 6.40 -12.68 2.40
C ALA A 22 5.55 -11.51 2.90
N LEU A 23 4.38 -11.29 2.30
CA LEU A 23 3.46 -10.24 2.75
C LEU A 23 2.98 -10.49 4.18
N GLU A 24 2.60 -11.74 4.49
CA GLU A 24 2.16 -12.09 5.85
C GLU A 24 3.28 -11.89 6.87
N GLU A 25 4.51 -12.29 6.53
CA GLU A 25 5.67 -12.07 7.40
C GLU A 25 5.95 -10.58 7.59
N ALA A 26 5.86 -9.80 6.53
CA ALA A 26 6.07 -8.36 6.59
C ALA A 26 5.01 -7.67 7.45
N LYS A 27 3.75 -8.11 7.36
CA LYS A 27 2.67 -7.61 8.22
C LYS A 27 2.94 -7.88 9.69
N ARG A 28 3.40 -9.08 10.02
CA ARG A 28 3.74 -9.46 11.41
C ARG A 28 4.87 -8.60 11.95
N ALA A 29 5.92 -8.40 11.15
CA ALA A 29 7.05 -7.56 11.55
C ALA A 29 6.62 -6.11 11.75
N TYR A 30 5.76 -5.60 10.89
CA TYR A 30 5.20 -4.25 10.99
C TYR A 30 4.42 -4.07 12.28
N GLU A 31 3.54 -5.01 12.59
CA GLU A 31 2.71 -4.96 13.80
C GLU A 31 3.51 -5.17 15.08
N ALA A 32 4.62 -5.92 14.99
CA ALA A 32 5.44 -6.25 16.15
C ALA A 32 6.53 -5.23 16.45
N ASP A 33 6.73 -4.22 15.61
CA ASP A 33 7.76 -3.21 15.80
C ASP A 33 7.22 -2.07 16.70
N PRO A 34 7.63 -2.02 17.99
CA PRO A 34 7.07 -1.02 18.92
C PRO A 34 7.40 0.42 18.52
N ALA A 35 8.60 0.66 18.01
CA ALA A 35 9.02 2.00 17.60
C ALA A 35 8.18 2.49 16.42
N LEU A 36 7.94 1.61 15.45
CA LEU A 36 7.11 1.93 14.30
C LEU A 36 5.67 2.20 14.71
N GLN A 37 5.08 1.34 15.54
CA GLN A 37 3.70 1.50 16.00
C GLN A 37 3.53 2.79 16.78
N LYS A 38 4.51 3.14 17.61
CA LYS A 38 4.49 4.39 18.37
C LYS A 38 4.54 5.60 17.43
N ALA A 39 5.41 5.56 16.43
CA ALA A 39 5.55 6.65 15.46
C ALA A 39 4.27 6.82 14.63
N LEU A 40 3.64 5.73 14.23
CA LEU A 40 2.38 5.76 13.48
C LEU A 40 1.25 6.35 14.32
N MET A 41 1.15 5.97 15.58
CA MET A 41 0.15 6.53 16.49
C MET A 41 0.35 8.03 16.70
N GLU A 42 1.59 8.44 16.93
CA GLU A 42 1.89 9.87 17.10
C GLU A 42 1.59 10.64 15.81
N TYR A 43 1.93 10.07 14.66
CA TYR A 43 1.62 10.68 13.36
C TYR A 43 0.14 10.96 13.22
N ASP A 44 -0.71 9.97 13.53
CA ASP A 44 -2.17 10.12 13.45
C ASP A 44 -2.68 11.20 14.41
N VAL A 45 -2.16 11.22 15.64
CA VAL A 45 -2.54 12.23 16.65
C VAL A 45 -2.15 13.63 16.16
N GLN A 46 -0.93 13.78 15.65
CA GLN A 46 -0.46 15.09 15.17
C GLN A 46 -1.28 15.58 13.96
N GLN A 47 -1.69 14.68 13.08
CA GLN A 47 -2.56 15.02 11.96
C GLN A 47 -3.91 15.53 12.46
N ALA A 48 -4.50 14.86 13.44
CA ALA A 48 -5.78 15.28 14.02
C ALA A 48 -5.66 16.64 14.71
N VAL A 49 -4.59 16.86 15.48
CA VAL A 49 -4.33 18.14 16.15
C VAL A 49 -4.15 19.25 15.13
N MET A 50 -3.41 18.98 14.05
CA MET A 50 -3.23 19.93 12.95
C MET A 50 -4.56 20.36 12.35
N GLN A 51 -5.41 19.40 12.02
CA GLN A 51 -6.72 19.67 11.42
C GLN A 51 -7.61 20.50 12.35
N ASN A 52 -7.60 20.18 13.65
CA ASN A 52 -8.38 20.91 14.65
C ASN A 52 -7.90 22.35 14.78
N GLU A 53 -6.58 22.57 14.85
CA GLU A 53 -6.03 23.92 14.99
C GLU A 53 -6.26 24.74 13.72
N ALA A 54 -6.06 24.14 12.54
CA ALA A 54 -6.25 24.84 11.27
C ALA A 54 -7.70 25.26 11.03
N ALA A 55 -8.66 24.57 11.65
CA ALA A 55 -10.08 24.87 11.53
C ALA A 55 -10.55 26.03 12.41
N LYS A 56 -9.75 26.45 13.37
CA LYS A 56 -10.12 27.55 14.27
C LYS A 56 -9.99 28.90 13.58
N PRO A 57 -10.94 29.84 13.83
CA PRO A 57 -10.80 31.21 13.31
C PRO A 57 -9.58 31.94 13.85
N ASP A 58 -9.22 31.68 15.10
CA ASP A 58 -8.07 32.27 15.81
C ASP A 58 -6.89 31.32 15.88
N ARG A 59 -6.69 30.52 14.83
CA ARG A 59 -5.64 29.51 14.79
C ARG A 59 -4.25 30.12 15.06
N ASP A 60 -3.47 29.36 15.82
CA ASP A 60 -2.09 29.72 16.17
C ASP A 60 -1.16 29.17 15.09
N MET A 61 -0.69 30.06 14.21
CA MET A 61 0.18 29.70 13.10
C MET A 61 1.53 29.14 13.57
N GLN A 62 2.04 29.62 14.71
CA GLN A 62 3.28 29.14 15.29
C GLN A 62 3.13 27.68 15.75
N LEU A 63 2.01 27.38 16.39
CA LEU A 63 1.69 26.02 16.81
C LEU A 63 1.54 25.09 15.58
N ILE A 64 0.84 25.55 14.54
CA ILE A 64 0.68 24.79 13.30
C ILE A 64 2.04 24.46 12.70
N GLU A 65 2.94 25.41 12.66
CA GLU A 65 4.30 25.22 12.15
C GLU A 65 5.07 24.16 12.96
N GLN A 66 4.97 24.22 14.29
CA GLN A 66 5.61 23.23 15.17
C GLN A 66 5.05 21.84 14.94
N ILE A 67 3.73 21.74 14.80
CA ILE A 67 3.06 20.45 14.52
C ILE A 67 3.53 19.91 13.15
N GLN A 68 3.61 20.77 12.15
CA GLN A 68 4.07 20.37 10.81
C GLN A 68 5.50 19.84 10.85
N HIS A 69 6.38 20.51 11.59
CA HIS A 69 7.76 20.03 11.77
C HIS A 69 7.79 18.63 12.39
N ARG A 70 6.95 18.40 13.40
CA ARG A 70 6.88 17.09 14.05
C ARG A 70 6.33 16.03 13.10
N ILE A 71 5.29 16.37 12.34
CA ILE A 71 4.72 15.46 11.32
C ILE A 71 5.79 15.07 10.29
N ASP A 72 6.57 16.05 9.82
CA ASP A 72 7.62 15.79 8.83
C ASP A 72 8.72 14.88 9.40
N ALA A 73 9.10 15.09 10.66
CA ALA A 73 10.09 14.25 11.33
C ALA A 73 9.57 12.81 11.51
N LEU A 74 8.31 12.65 11.90
CA LEU A 74 7.68 11.34 12.04
C LEU A 74 7.58 10.63 10.69
N TYR A 75 7.21 11.36 9.65
CA TYR A 75 7.15 10.80 8.30
C TYR A 75 8.50 10.23 7.87
N ARG A 76 9.58 10.98 8.10
CA ARG A 76 10.94 10.51 7.78
C ARG A 76 11.32 9.28 8.59
N GLU A 77 10.98 9.27 9.87
CA GLU A 77 11.25 8.13 10.76
C GLU A 77 10.50 6.87 10.28
N ILE A 78 9.21 7.02 9.96
CA ILE A 78 8.37 5.92 9.47
C ILE A 78 8.90 5.41 8.12
N ALA A 79 9.19 6.32 7.19
CA ALA A 79 9.67 5.97 5.86
C ALA A 79 11.03 5.27 5.89
N ALA A 80 11.87 5.57 6.88
CA ALA A 80 13.17 4.95 7.05
C ALA A 80 13.13 3.61 7.80
N ASN A 81 11.97 3.25 8.36
CA ASN A 81 11.84 2.02 9.13
C ASN A 81 11.87 0.79 8.21
N PRO A 82 12.74 -0.21 8.48
CA PRO A 82 12.84 -1.39 7.62
C PRO A 82 11.56 -2.21 7.53
N ALA A 83 10.80 -2.32 8.63
CA ALA A 83 9.54 -3.07 8.64
C ALA A 83 8.48 -2.39 7.76
N PHE A 84 8.43 -1.07 7.78
CA PHE A 84 7.55 -0.28 6.92
C PHE A 84 7.91 -0.48 5.45
N ASP A 85 9.19 -0.37 5.12
CA ASP A 85 9.68 -0.56 3.74
C ASP A 85 9.40 -1.99 3.24
N ALA A 86 9.65 -3.00 4.08
CA ALA A 86 9.42 -4.40 3.73
C ALA A 86 7.94 -4.66 3.44
N LEU A 87 7.04 -4.08 4.24
CA LEU A 87 5.60 -4.22 4.01
C LEU A 87 5.20 -3.59 2.67
N ASN A 88 5.69 -2.40 2.38
CA ASN A 88 5.38 -1.71 1.12
C ASN A 88 5.89 -2.50 -0.08
N ARG A 89 7.09 -3.05 -0.01
CA ARG A 89 7.66 -3.87 -1.09
C ARG A 89 6.86 -5.15 -1.29
N ALA A 90 6.54 -5.84 -0.20
CA ALA A 90 5.76 -7.07 -0.27
C ALA A 90 4.37 -6.81 -0.83
N GLN A 91 3.74 -5.71 -0.45
CA GLN A 91 2.43 -5.32 -0.97
C GLN A 91 2.49 -5.03 -2.48
N ALA A 92 3.55 -4.35 -2.95
CA ALA A 92 3.74 -4.08 -4.37
C ALA A 92 3.92 -5.38 -5.17
N GLU A 93 4.67 -6.35 -4.62
CA GLU A 93 4.87 -7.65 -5.25
C GLU A 93 3.55 -8.41 -5.39
N VAL A 94 2.72 -8.41 -4.35
CA VAL A 94 1.41 -9.07 -4.38
C VAL A 94 0.48 -8.36 -5.36
N ASN A 95 0.48 -7.04 -5.39
CA ASN A 95 -0.34 -6.27 -6.34
C ASN A 95 0.05 -6.62 -7.78
N ALA A 96 1.35 -6.72 -8.06
CA ALA A 96 1.83 -7.10 -9.39
C ALA A 96 1.38 -8.53 -9.75
N LEU A 97 1.47 -9.46 -8.79
CA LEU A 97 1.00 -10.83 -8.98
C LEU A 97 -0.49 -10.87 -9.29
N MET A 98 -1.30 -10.15 -8.52
CA MET A 98 -2.75 -10.13 -8.73
C MET A 98 -3.12 -9.51 -10.08
N ASN A 99 -2.39 -8.49 -10.51
CA ASN A 99 -2.59 -7.90 -11.84
C ASN A 99 -2.26 -8.92 -12.94
N GLN A 100 -1.20 -9.70 -12.78
CA GLN A 100 -0.84 -10.75 -13.72
C GLN A 100 -1.89 -11.86 -13.76
N VAL A 101 -2.41 -12.26 -12.61
CA VAL A 101 -3.46 -13.27 -12.50
C VAL A 101 -4.73 -12.79 -13.21
N ASN A 102 -5.15 -11.57 -12.91
CA ASN A 102 -6.32 -10.98 -13.57
C ASN A 102 -6.12 -10.85 -15.07
N GLY A 103 -4.91 -10.45 -15.48
CA GLY A 103 -4.56 -10.38 -16.92
C GLY A 103 -4.66 -11.72 -17.61
N ALA A 104 -4.19 -12.78 -16.96
CA ALA A 104 -4.27 -14.14 -17.51
C ALA A 104 -5.72 -14.58 -17.67
N ILE A 105 -6.55 -14.29 -16.67
CA ILE A 105 -7.98 -14.60 -16.73
C ILE A 105 -8.64 -13.85 -17.90
N MET A 106 -8.37 -12.55 -17.99
CA MET A 106 -8.96 -11.73 -19.06
C MET A 106 -8.48 -12.14 -20.44
N THR A 107 -7.23 -12.55 -20.58
CA THR A 107 -6.69 -13.07 -21.84
C THR A 107 -7.48 -14.29 -22.31
N GLU A 108 -7.82 -15.19 -21.40
CA GLU A 108 -8.62 -16.37 -21.74
C GLU A 108 -10.05 -16.01 -22.11
N ILE A 109 -10.61 -14.96 -21.50
CA ILE A 109 -11.97 -14.51 -21.81
C ILE A 109 -12.03 -13.80 -23.16
N THR A 110 -11.09 -12.89 -23.42
CA THR A 110 -11.12 -12.03 -24.62
C THR A 110 -10.34 -12.61 -25.80
N GLY A 111 -9.42 -13.54 -25.55
CA GLY A 111 -8.51 -14.07 -26.56
C GLY A 111 -7.39 -13.12 -26.95
N GLU A 112 -7.27 -11.99 -26.26
CA GLU A 112 -6.25 -10.98 -26.54
C GLU A 112 -5.22 -10.93 -25.42
N PRO A 113 -3.92 -10.89 -25.74
CA PRO A 113 -2.90 -10.75 -24.70
C PRO A 113 -3.01 -9.39 -24.02
N PRO A 114 -2.59 -9.29 -22.74
CA PRO A 114 -2.60 -8.01 -22.05
C PRO A 114 -1.71 -7.02 -22.81
N ALA A 115 -2.13 -5.76 -22.91
CA ALA A 115 -1.37 -4.72 -23.58
C ALA A 115 -0.05 -4.53 -22.84
N SER A 116 1.05 -4.93 -23.48
CA SER A 116 2.38 -4.79 -22.88
C SER A 116 2.74 -3.31 -22.79
N GLY A 117 3.21 -2.91 -21.63
CA GLY A 117 3.67 -1.55 -21.40
C GLY A 117 2.60 -0.59 -20.91
N CYS A 118 1.36 -1.03 -20.78
CA CYS A 118 0.32 -0.17 -20.23
C CYS A 118 0.18 -0.42 -18.72
N THR A 119 0.45 0.60 -17.92
CA THR A 119 0.41 0.51 -16.46
C THR A 119 -0.98 0.78 -15.88
N HIS A 120 -2.02 0.74 -16.71
CA HIS A 120 -3.38 1.13 -16.36
C HIS A 120 -3.54 2.61 -15.98
N ASN A 121 -2.48 3.36 -16.15
CA ASN A 121 -2.52 4.81 -15.95
C ASN A 121 -2.37 5.47 -17.31
N CYS A 122 -3.49 5.73 -17.95
CA CYS A 122 -3.51 6.28 -19.31
C CYS A 122 -2.92 7.69 -19.40
N SER A 123 -2.75 8.36 -18.29
CA SER A 123 -2.14 9.69 -18.26
C SER A 123 -0.64 9.61 -18.48
N THR A 124 -0.01 8.48 -18.20
CA THR A 124 1.43 8.28 -18.38
C THR A 124 1.77 7.38 -19.56
N CYS A 125 0.77 6.78 -20.19
CA CYS A 125 0.98 5.85 -21.28
C CYS A 125 0.73 6.53 -22.61
N ALA A 126 1.81 6.92 -23.28
CA ALA A 126 1.74 7.64 -24.57
C ALA A 126 1.15 6.77 -25.69
N GLY A 127 1.07 5.47 -25.51
CA GLY A 127 0.56 4.54 -26.49
C GLY A 127 -0.90 4.10 -26.30
N CYS A 128 -1.59 4.63 -25.31
CA CYS A 128 -2.96 4.22 -24.98
C CYS A 128 -4.03 5.08 -25.64
N HIS A 129 -3.79 5.56 -26.82
CA HIS A 129 -4.74 6.40 -27.56
C HIS A 129 -5.44 5.64 -28.66
#